data_4a3f4b82b9c2cdee3cc11d575a993dc0
#
_entry.id   4a3f4b82b9c2cdee3cc11d575a993dc0
#
_cell.length_a   1.000
_cell.length_b   1.000
_cell.length_c   1.000
_cell.angle_alpha   90.00
_cell.angle_beta   90.00
_cell.angle_gamma   90.00
#
_symmetry.space_group_name_H-M   'P 1'
#
loop_
_entity.id
_entity.type
_entity.pdbx_description
1 polymer ?
#
loop_
_entity_poly.entity_id
_entity_poly.type
_entity_poly.pdbx_seq_one_letter_code
_entity_poly.pdbx_strand_id
1 'polypeptide(L)'
;IILPFIDISQDTLGIVNLPDNVDTRISAVFEKYTHLEVSEGAVIPILAQEEISTSQILHVKKILKEFLIDVAGSGWGANKTAVINAVSMSNAFLALLSDESEYENPNVQLLFNTGAKGQDILGTEIFSEGTNDYMNSTKRDATYEEVLHFIHNYGIVNALPSMQLAIDQAMNNAIENGFYVPLSDIPVEDYDDEYFALAMEVYFGLWAHDPGQNGWAGGQEYHFTNREQMVDGDSLGADLVREFFGESFRYNAELPYAFEGSFSMTFDPSLSYTNRSRYLQNVSISGENDVEIIGNDFNNIVFGNSGSNQFTGKRYNDYFDGRGGIDRAIFSGDYGEYAIFESADWNNYKPFVVDLFSNRDGADTLLSVEEMDFNGGTT
;
A
#
# COMPACT_ATOMS: atom_id res chain seq x y z
N ILE A 1 27.47 2.74 7.28
CA ILE A 1 27.20 4.15 7.58
C ILE A 1 26.09 4.18 8.63
N ILE A 2 26.23 4.99 9.67
CA ILE A 2 25.21 5.14 10.71
C ILE A 2 24.69 6.57 10.63
N LEU A 3 23.38 6.73 10.46
CA LEU A 3 22.69 8.02 10.53
C LEU A 3 22.55 8.44 11.99
N PRO A 4 22.81 9.72 12.33
CA PRO A 4 22.42 10.25 13.63
C PRO A 4 20.88 10.26 13.74
N PHE A 5 20.37 10.32 14.96
CA PHE A 5 18.94 10.61 15.13
C PHE A 5 18.64 12.03 14.63
N ILE A 6 17.64 12.13 13.74
CA ILE A 6 17.19 13.39 13.14
C ILE A 6 15.74 13.62 13.59
N ASP A 7 15.52 14.71 14.31
CA ASP A 7 14.18 15.10 14.77
C ASP A 7 13.34 15.63 13.60
N ILE A 8 12.23 14.94 13.31
CA ILE A 8 11.29 15.32 12.26
C ILE A 8 10.01 15.98 12.81
N SER A 9 9.91 16.18 14.14
CA SER A 9 8.69 16.67 14.81
C SER A 9 8.36 18.13 14.52
N GLN A 10 9.30 18.88 13.97
CA GLN A 10 9.12 20.30 13.64
C GLN A 10 8.43 20.51 12.29
N ASP A 11 8.35 19.49 11.46
CA ASP A 11 7.61 19.50 10.20
C ASP A 11 6.27 18.77 10.35
N THR A 12 5.20 19.32 9.81
CA THR A 12 3.84 18.77 9.94
C THR A 12 3.66 17.42 9.24
N LEU A 13 4.46 17.16 8.20
CA LEU A 13 4.47 15.90 7.44
C LEU A 13 5.62 14.98 7.86
N GLY A 14 6.50 15.50 8.76
CA GLY A 14 7.67 14.77 9.22
C GLY A 14 8.73 14.56 8.13
N ILE A 15 8.87 15.50 7.19
CA ILE A 15 9.90 15.49 6.15
C ILE A 15 10.78 16.71 6.35
N VAL A 16 12.07 16.50 6.60
CA VAL A 16 13.02 17.58 6.87
C VAL A 16 14.23 17.49 5.94
N ASN A 17 14.96 18.58 5.80
CA ASN A 17 16.24 18.54 5.12
C ASN A 17 17.29 17.82 5.98
N LEU A 18 18.22 17.13 5.34
CA LEU A 18 19.34 16.51 6.03
C LEU A 18 20.20 17.57 6.74
N PRO A 19 20.56 17.37 8.01
CA PRO A 19 21.44 18.29 8.73
C PRO A 19 22.90 18.15 8.31
N ASP A 20 23.71 19.20 8.50
CA ASP A 20 25.11 19.26 8.09
C ASP A 20 26.02 18.21 8.76
N ASN A 21 25.57 17.58 9.83
CA ASN A 21 26.35 16.62 10.61
C ASN A 21 26.20 15.15 10.18
N VAL A 22 25.53 14.89 9.07
CA VAL A 22 25.46 13.52 8.49
C VAL A 22 26.75 13.21 7.73
N ASP A 23 26.96 11.91 7.46
CA ASP A 23 28.07 11.46 6.61
C ASP A 23 28.02 12.15 5.25
N THR A 24 29.14 12.71 4.80
CA THR A 24 29.21 13.49 3.56
C THR A 24 28.86 12.69 2.31
N ARG A 25 28.99 11.36 2.35
CA ARG A 25 28.56 10.49 1.25
C ARG A 25 27.03 10.44 1.12
N ILE A 26 26.32 10.54 2.25
CA ILE A 26 24.86 10.63 2.27
C ILE A 26 24.40 11.99 1.78
N SER A 27 24.93 13.09 2.34
CA SER A 27 24.55 14.44 1.94
C SER A 27 25.02 14.86 0.53
N ALA A 28 25.88 14.06 -0.10
CA ALA A 28 26.24 14.22 -1.51
C ALA A 28 25.23 13.61 -2.49
N VAL A 29 24.27 12.82 -1.98
CA VAL A 29 23.26 12.10 -2.76
C VAL A 29 21.86 12.54 -2.41
N PHE A 30 21.57 12.81 -1.13
CA PHE A 30 20.22 13.07 -0.64
C PHE A 30 20.13 14.42 0.07
N GLU A 31 18.99 15.08 -0.06
CA GLU A 31 18.66 16.36 0.58
C GLU A 31 17.55 16.19 1.62
N LYS A 32 16.60 15.28 1.41
CA LYS A 32 15.40 15.10 2.23
C LYS A 32 15.49 13.85 3.09
N TYR A 33 14.91 13.95 4.26
CA TYR A 33 14.87 12.86 5.24
C TYR A 33 13.50 12.75 5.88
N THR A 34 13.07 11.53 6.06
CA THR A 34 12.01 11.15 7.01
C THR A 34 12.37 9.80 7.64
N HIS A 35 11.57 9.34 8.58
CA HIS A 35 11.72 7.99 9.11
C HIS A 35 10.38 7.43 9.56
N LEU A 36 10.30 6.12 9.65
CA LEU A 36 9.28 5.44 10.42
C LEU A 36 9.82 5.24 11.85
N GLU A 37 9.15 5.85 12.83
CA GLU A 37 9.41 5.59 14.24
C GLU A 37 8.82 4.23 14.61
N VAL A 38 9.62 3.36 15.23
CA VAL A 38 9.20 2.00 15.53
C VAL A 38 9.01 1.75 17.02
N SER A 39 10.03 1.86 17.86
CA SER A 39 9.88 1.76 19.31
C SER A 39 11.12 2.35 20.01
N GLU A 40 10.94 2.89 21.22
CA GLU A 40 12.01 3.34 22.13
C GLU A 40 13.09 4.22 21.45
N GLY A 41 12.68 5.05 20.47
CA GLY A 41 13.61 5.92 19.73
C GLY A 41 14.37 5.23 18.60
N ALA A 42 14.05 3.97 18.28
CA ALA A 42 14.53 3.30 17.09
C ALA A 42 13.74 3.76 15.86
N VAL A 43 14.41 3.95 14.74
CA VAL A 43 13.82 4.45 13.50
C VAL A 43 14.25 3.63 12.29
N ILE A 44 13.43 3.64 11.25
CA ILE A 44 13.79 3.13 9.93
C ILE A 44 13.85 4.34 8.98
N PRO A 45 15.06 4.72 8.51
CA PRO A 45 15.26 5.92 7.71
C PRO A 45 14.78 5.78 6.29
N ILE A 46 14.29 6.90 5.74
CA ILE A 46 13.98 7.10 4.31
C ILE A 46 14.71 8.37 3.87
N LEU A 47 15.60 8.24 2.90
CA LEU A 47 16.36 9.32 2.31
C LEU A 47 15.85 9.60 0.90
N ALA A 48 15.78 10.87 0.51
CA ALA A 48 15.27 11.22 -0.81
C ALA A 48 16.08 12.36 -1.44
N GLN A 49 16.24 12.28 -2.75
CA GLN A 49 16.78 13.36 -3.57
C GLN A 49 15.77 14.52 -3.65
N GLU A 50 16.26 15.70 -4.05
CA GLU A 50 15.44 16.94 -4.10
C GLU A 50 14.24 16.81 -5.05
N GLU A 51 14.38 16.08 -6.14
CA GLU A 51 13.36 15.86 -7.17
C GLU A 51 12.20 15.00 -6.68
N ILE A 52 12.40 14.18 -5.64
CA ILE A 52 11.34 13.33 -5.09
C ILE A 52 10.31 14.20 -4.37
N SER A 53 9.07 14.10 -4.80
CA SER A 53 7.97 14.88 -4.24
C SER A 53 7.60 14.42 -2.82
N THR A 54 7.03 15.33 -2.05
CA THR A 54 6.47 15.02 -0.71
C THR A 54 5.47 13.85 -0.75
N SER A 55 4.60 13.80 -1.76
CA SER A 55 3.61 12.74 -1.91
C SER A 55 4.26 11.38 -2.13
N GLN A 56 5.33 11.30 -2.91
CA GLN A 56 6.09 10.06 -3.12
C GLN A 56 6.77 9.59 -1.84
N ILE A 57 7.44 10.48 -1.10
CA ILE A 57 8.06 10.15 0.19
C ILE A 57 7.02 9.60 1.18
N LEU A 58 5.86 10.26 1.28
CA LEU A 58 4.77 9.82 2.16
C LEU A 58 4.16 8.50 1.70
N HIS A 59 4.08 8.25 0.40
CA HIS A 59 3.60 6.98 -0.15
C HIS A 59 4.53 5.82 0.26
N VAL A 60 5.84 5.96 0.04
CA VAL A 60 6.83 4.96 0.47
C VAL A 60 6.77 4.71 1.98
N LYS A 61 6.73 5.79 2.79
CA LYS A 61 6.60 5.68 4.25
C LYS A 61 5.32 4.95 4.68
N LYS A 62 4.23 5.18 3.97
CA LYS A 62 2.92 4.56 4.21
C LYS A 62 2.96 3.05 3.91
N ILE A 63 3.55 2.64 2.79
CA ILE A 63 3.72 1.24 2.43
C ILE A 63 4.66 0.53 3.41
N LEU A 64 5.79 1.13 3.75
CA LEU A 64 6.70 0.60 4.77
C LEU A 64 5.98 0.35 6.10
N LYS A 65 5.17 1.31 6.55
CA LYS A 65 4.38 1.17 7.77
C LYS A 65 3.37 0.03 7.65
N GLU A 66 2.65 -0.06 6.54
CA GLU A 66 1.65 -1.12 6.29
C GLU A 66 2.27 -2.51 6.34
N PHE A 67 3.42 -2.70 5.73
CA PHE A 67 4.11 -3.99 5.72
C PHE A 67 4.60 -4.44 7.09
N LEU A 68 4.79 -3.49 8.01
CA LEU A 68 5.22 -3.73 9.38
C LEU A 68 4.09 -3.78 10.43
N ILE A 69 2.82 -3.55 10.03
CA ILE A 69 1.67 -3.70 10.94
C ILE A 69 1.40 -5.17 11.22
N ASP A 70 1.15 -5.49 12.49
CA ASP A 70 0.75 -6.84 12.91
C ASP A 70 -0.57 -7.28 12.26
N VAL A 71 -0.63 -8.53 11.87
CA VAL A 71 -1.80 -9.19 11.25
C VAL A 71 -2.36 -10.21 12.24
N ALA A 72 -3.38 -9.85 12.96
CA ALA A 72 -3.97 -10.69 13.99
C ALA A 72 -4.44 -12.05 13.44
N GLY A 73 -4.04 -13.13 14.10
CA GLY A 73 -4.45 -14.48 13.74
C GLY A 73 -3.62 -15.15 12.64
N SER A 74 -2.66 -14.42 12.05
CA SER A 74 -1.73 -15.00 11.05
C SER A 74 -0.54 -15.69 11.72
N GLY A 75 0.23 -16.44 10.93
CA GLY A 75 1.42 -17.15 11.41
C GLY A 75 2.58 -16.19 11.67
N TRP A 76 3.24 -15.73 10.61
CA TRP A 76 4.42 -14.86 10.74
C TRP A 76 4.08 -13.37 10.93
N GLY A 77 2.93 -12.94 10.45
CA GLY A 77 2.49 -11.55 10.55
C GLY A 77 1.89 -11.15 11.90
N ALA A 78 1.56 -12.10 12.79
CA ALA A 78 0.87 -11.83 14.07
C ALA A 78 1.67 -10.95 15.01
N ASN A 79 2.99 -10.96 14.92
CA ASN A 79 3.90 -10.10 15.68
C ASN A 79 5.17 -9.84 14.87
N LYS A 80 5.28 -8.66 14.30
CA LYS A 80 6.42 -8.24 13.47
C LYS A 80 7.52 -7.51 14.25
N THR A 81 7.44 -7.45 15.57
CA THR A 81 8.44 -6.74 16.40
C THR A 81 9.87 -7.19 16.12
N ALA A 82 10.10 -8.50 15.92
CA ALA A 82 11.44 -9.02 15.63
C ALA A 82 11.96 -8.53 14.27
N VAL A 83 11.09 -8.49 13.25
CA VAL A 83 11.42 -7.96 11.90
C VAL A 83 11.76 -6.47 11.99
N ILE A 84 10.89 -5.69 12.64
CA ILE A 84 11.08 -4.25 12.86
C ILE A 84 12.43 -3.97 13.53
N ASN A 85 12.75 -4.70 14.61
CA ASN A 85 13.99 -4.55 15.31
C ASN A 85 15.20 -4.92 14.43
N ALA A 86 15.11 -6.00 13.65
CA ALA A 86 16.20 -6.42 12.76
C ALA A 86 16.47 -5.35 11.70
N VAL A 87 15.44 -4.80 11.05
CA VAL A 87 15.56 -3.71 10.07
C VAL A 87 16.20 -2.49 10.72
N SER A 88 15.66 -2.00 11.84
CA SER A 88 16.18 -0.81 12.52
C SER A 88 17.64 -0.98 12.98
N MET A 89 18.01 -2.16 13.49
CA MET A 89 19.39 -2.45 13.94
C MET A 89 20.37 -2.67 12.78
N SER A 90 19.91 -2.92 11.57
CA SER A 90 20.75 -3.14 10.40
C SER A 90 21.49 -1.87 9.96
N ASN A 91 21.02 -0.69 10.36
CA ASN A 91 21.39 0.63 9.87
C ASN A 91 21.17 0.80 8.34
N ALA A 92 20.22 0.07 7.81
CA ALA A 92 19.79 0.21 6.42
C ALA A 92 18.73 1.32 6.29
N PHE A 93 18.59 1.85 5.07
CA PHE A 93 17.62 2.91 4.75
C PHE A 93 17.00 2.67 3.38
N LEU A 94 15.78 3.20 3.17
CA LEU A 94 15.21 3.33 1.84
C LEU A 94 15.80 4.57 1.15
N ALA A 95 16.27 4.40 -0.09
CA ALA A 95 16.96 5.41 -0.89
C ALA A 95 16.10 5.81 -2.08
N LEU A 96 15.45 6.97 -2.03
CA LEU A 96 14.61 7.44 -3.13
C LEU A 96 15.46 8.26 -4.10
N LEU A 97 15.72 7.66 -5.26
CA LEU A 97 16.49 8.24 -6.36
C LEU A 97 15.55 8.81 -7.43
N SER A 98 15.96 9.84 -8.16
CA SER A 98 15.09 10.51 -9.12
C SER A 98 14.67 9.61 -10.27
N ASP A 99 15.63 8.97 -10.91
CA ASP A 99 15.44 8.08 -12.07
C ASP A 99 16.64 7.14 -12.28
N GLU A 100 16.56 6.27 -13.29
CA GLU A 100 17.62 5.29 -13.63
C GLU A 100 19.01 5.90 -13.90
N SER A 101 19.10 7.18 -14.30
CA SER A 101 20.39 7.82 -14.56
C SER A 101 21.24 7.97 -13.31
N GLU A 102 20.62 7.90 -12.13
CA GLU A 102 21.31 7.95 -10.84
C GLU A 102 22.21 6.73 -10.59
N TYR A 103 21.99 5.61 -11.24
CA TYR A 103 22.92 4.47 -11.18
C TYR A 103 24.29 4.77 -11.76
N GLU A 104 24.39 5.74 -12.67
CA GLU A 104 25.63 6.23 -13.23
C GLU A 104 26.25 7.41 -12.42
N ASN A 105 25.53 7.91 -11.42
CA ASN A 105 26.01 9.00 -10.56
C ASN A 105 27.17 8.52 -9.66
N PRO A 106 28.38 9.13 -9.79
CA PRO A 106 29.55 8.70 -9.01
C PRO A 106 29.35 8.77 -7.50
N ASN A 107 28.50 9.68 -6.98
CA ASN A 107 28.23 9.79 -5.57
C ASN A 107 27.34 8.65 -5.07
N VAL A 108 26.32 8.25 -5.87
CA VAL A 108 25.48 7.08 -5.58
C VAL A 108 26.32 5.81 -5.57
N GLN A 109 27.14 5.61 -6.61
CA GLN A 109 28.06 4.48 -6.68
C GLN A 109 29.05 4.46 -5.52
N LEU A 110 29.63 5.61 -5.15
CA LEU A 110 30.55 5.70 -4.01
C LEU A 110 29.85 5.33 -2.69
N LEU A 111 28.62 5.82 -2.49
CA LEU A 111 27.84 5.55 -1.28
C LEU A 111 27.64 4.04 -1.06
N PHE A 112 27.11 3.34 -2.06
CA PHE A 112 26.82 1.92 -1.95
C PHE A 112 28.08 1.05 -2.01
N ASN A 113 29.06 1.37 -2.84
CA ASN A 113 30.34 0.65 -2.90
C ASN A 113 31.19 0.78 -1.62
N THR A 114 30.91 1.76 -0.77
CA THR A 114 31.58 1.92 0.53
C THR A 114 30.82 1.31 1.70
N GLY A 115 29.82 0.48 1.42
CA GLY A 115 29.11 -0.35 2.39
C GLY A 115 27.91 0.34 3.06
N ALA A 116 27.30 1.32 2.41
CA ALA A 116 25.95 1.74 2.78
C ALA A 116 24.98 0.58 2.55
N LYS A 117 24.08 0.38 3.49
CA LYS A 117 23.03 -0.62 3.40
C LYS A 117 21.72 0.11 3.05
N GLY A 118 21.12 -0.22 1.96
CA GLY A 118 19.87 0.42 1.52
C GLY A 118 19.22 -0.36 0.42
N GLN A 119 17.95 -0.06 0.20
CA GLN A 119 17.17 -0.44 -0.96
C GLN A 119 16.79 0.83 -1.68
N ASP A 120 17.07 0.91 -2.95
CA ASP A 120 16.69 2.05 -3.78
C ASP A 120 15.28 1.90 -4.34
N ILE A 121 14.65 3.03 -4.59
CA ILE A 121 13.35 3.14 -5.27
C ILE A 121 13.43 4.34 -6.18
N LEU A 122 13.10 4.16 -7.46
CA LEU A 122 13.13 5.26 -8.43
C LEU A 122 11.86 6.11 -8.33
N GLY A 123 12.01 7.43 -8.31
CA GLY A 123 10.89 8.37 -8.31
C GLY A 123 9.95 8.23 -9.52
N THR A 124 10.47 7.72 -10.63
CA THR A 124 9.70 7.40 -11.85
C THR A 124 8.81 6.16 -11.71
N GLU A 125 8.89 5.44 -10.61
CA GLU A 125 8.16 4.20 -10.32
C GLU A 125 7.30 4.28 -9.05
N ILE A 126 7.18 5.47 -8.43
CA ILE A 126 6.35 5.71 -7.25
C ILE A 126 5.06 6.40 -7.66
N PHE A 127 3.93 5.71 -7.54
CA PHE A 127 2.61 6.21 -7.97
C PHE A 127 1.61 6.24 -6.81
N SER A 128 1.37 7.43 -6.25
CA SER A 128 0.38 7.62 -5.18
C SER A 128 -1.05 7.58 -5.71
N GLU A 129 -1.97 7.09 -4.91
CA GLU A 129 -3.39 6.95 -5.22
C GLU A 129 -4.01 8.27 -5.67
N GLY A 130 -4.87 8.23 -6.67
CA GLY A 130 -5.59 9.40 -7.20
C GLY A 130 -4.76 10.35 -8.06
N THR A 131 -3.45 10.16 -8.20
CA THR A 131 -2.64 10.91 -9.17
C THR A 131 -2.92 10.43 -10.59
N ASN A 132 -2.62 11.28 -11.58
CA ASN A 132 -2.80 10.90 -12.99
C ASN A 132 -2.04 9.62 -13.35
N ASP A 133 -0.83 9.47 -12.83
CA ASP A 133 -0.01 8.28 -13.09
C ASP A 133 -0.63 7.03 -12.49
N TYR A 134 -1.16 7.11 -11.26
CA TYR A 134 -1.91 6.01 -10.65
C TYR A 134 -3.18 5.65 -11.42
N MET A 135 -3.99 6.65 -11.77
CA MET A 135 -5.31 6.44 -12.40
C MET A 135 -5.22 5.96 -13.85
N ASN A 136 -4.21 6.41 -14.60
CA ASN A 136 -4.09 6.21 -16.04
C ASN A 136 -2.83 5.47 -16.48
N SER A 137 -1.88 5.22 -15.57
CA SER A 137 -0.62 4.59 -15.92
C SER A 137 -0.79 3.12 -16.29
N THR A 138 -0.04 2.69 -17.28
CA THR A 138 0.18 1.28 -17.61
C THR A 138 1.38 0.68 -16.86
N LYS A 139 2.09 1.50 -16.06
CA LYS A 139 3.24 1.08 -15.27
C LYS A 139 2.78 0.60 -13.89
N ARG A 140 3.50 -0.36 -13.32
CA ARG A 140 3.32 -0.75 -11.93
C ARG A 140 3.94 0.28 -10.98
N ASP A 141 3.50 0.28 -9.75
CA ASP A 141 4.13 1.00 -8.66
C ASP A 141 5.15 0.06 -7.98
N ALA A 142 6.44 0.29 -8.23
CA ALA A 142 7.51 -0.53 -7.66
C ALA A 142 7.72 -0.33 -6.15
N THR A 143 7.04 0.65 -5.55
CA THR A 143 7.17 0.91 -4.10
C THR A 143 6.92 -0.35 -3.26
N TYR A 144 5.95 -1.18 -3.64
CA TYR A 144 5.60 -2.37 -2.86
C TYR A 144 6.69 -3.43 -2.93
N GLU A 145 7.23 -3.69 -4.10
CA GLU A 145 8.33 -4.62 -4.33
C GLU A 145 9.58 -4.19 -3.57
N GLU A 146 10.03 -2.94 -3.79
CA GLU A 146 11.28 -2.45 -3.22
C GLU A 146 11.23 -2.33 -1.69
N VAL A 147 10.06 -1.95 -1.14
CA VAL A 147 9.86 -1.98 0.31
C VAL A 147 9.84 -3.42 0.83
N LEU A 148 9.35 -4.39 0.05
CA LEU A 148 9.41 -5.80 0.44
C LEU A 148 10.85 -6.32 0.42
N HIS A 149 11.63 -6.05 -0.64
CA HIS A 149 13.05 -6.39 -0.71
C HIS A 149 13.81 -5.85 0.50
N PHE A 150 13.54 -4.59 0.86
CA PHE A 150 14.13 -3.97 2.04
C PHE A 150 13.79 -4.72 3.35
N ILE A 151 12.51 -5.04 3.55
CA ILE A 151 12.07 -5.74 4.77
C ILE A 151 12.56 -7.20 4.76
N HIS A 152 12.59 -7.86 3.62
CA HIS A 152 13.05 -9.22 3.47
C HIS A 152 14.55 -9.30 3.82
N ASN A 153 15.38 -8.55 3.13
CA ASN A 153 16.83 -8.59 3.27
C ASN A 153 17.34 -8.14 4.65
N TYR A 154 16.75 -7.09 5.21
CA TYR A 154 17.22 -6.53 6.49
C TYR A 154 16.41 -6.98 7.70
N GLY A 155 15.24 -7.56 7.50
CA GLY A 155 14.32 -7.97 8.54
C GLY A 155 14.06 -9.48 8.59
N ILE A 156 13.30 -10.00 7.61
CA ILE A 156 12.77 -11.37 7.63
C ILE A 156 13.88 -12.41 7.68
N VAL A 157 14.88 -12.33 6.81
CA VAL A 157 16.04 -13.23 6.73
C VAL A 157 16.71 -13.39 8.10
N ASN A 158 16.83 -12.29 8.84
CA ASN A 158 17.51 -12.26 10.13
C ASN A 158 16.62 -12.63 11.32
N ALA A 159 15.33 -12.29 11.26
CA ALA A 159 14.42 -12.37 12.40
C ALA A 159 13.49 -13.57 12.37
N LEU A 160 13.14 -14.10 11.19
CA LEU A 160 12.15 -15.15 10.99
C LEU A 160 12.71 -16.33 10.17
N PRO A 161 13.67 -17.13 10.68
CA PRO A 161 14.27 -18.23 9.91
C PRO A 161 13.26 -19.27 9.42
N SER A 162 12.15 -19.46 10.13
CA SER A 162 11.09 -20.38 9.71
C SER A 162 10.31 -19.84 8.50
N MET A 163 10.12 -18.53 8.41
CA MET A 163 9.52 -17.90 7.25
C MET A 163 10.46 -17.94 6.07
N GLN A 164 11.75 -17.64 6.25
CA GLN A 164 12.74 -17.75 5.19
C GLN A 164 12.76 -19.16 4.59
N LEU A 165 12.79 -20.19 5.44
CA LEU A 165 12.69 -21.56 4.96
C LEU A 165 11.42 -21.86 4.18
N ALA A 166 10.29 -21.27 4.58
CA ALA A 166 9.03 -21.42 3.86
C ALA A 166 9.03 -20.68 2.51
N ILE A 167 9.69 -19.51 2.42
CA ILE A 167 9.90 -18.78 1.15
C ILE A 167 10.74 -19.65 0.21
N ASP A 168 11.88 -20.19 0.67
CA ASP A 168 12.73 -21.06 -0.12
C ASP A 168 11.99 -22.30 -0.65
N GLN A 169 11.15 -22.90 0.19
CA GLN A 169 10.35 -24.08 -0.19
C GLN A 169 9.27 -23.73 -1.23
N ALA A 170 8.58 -22.61 -1.06
CA ALA A 170 7.54 -22.16 -1.99
C ALA A 170 8.17 -21.78 -3.35
N MET A 171 9.27 -21.04 -3.34
CA MET A 171 10.04 -20.69 -4.54
C MET A 171 10.49 -21.93 -5.30
N ASN A 172 11.14 -22.89 -4.62
CA ASN A 172 11.60 -24.13 -5.27
C ASN A 172 10.43 -24.92 -5.86
N ASN A 173 9.30 -25.01 -5.12
CA ASN A 173 8.09 -25.63 -5.64
C ASN A 173 7.55 -24.90 -6.89
N ALA A 174 7.57 -23.58 -6.88
CA ALA A 174 7.13 -22.78 -8.01
C ALA A 174 8.02 -22.96 -9.24
N ILE A 175 9.35 -23.04 -9.07
CA ILE A 175 10.30 -23.34 -10.14
C ILE A 175 10.06 -24.74 -10.70
N GLU A 176 9.95 -25.77 -9.84
CA GLU A 176 9.74 -27.16 -10.24
C GLU A 176 8.44 -27.36 -11.04
N ASN A 177 7.40 -26.59 -10.74
CA ASN A 177 6.11 -26.63 -11.43
C ASN A 177 6.00 -25.65 -12.61
N GLY A 178 7.04 -24.85 -12.86
CA GLY A 178 7.04 -23.85 -13.93
C GLY A 178 6.13 -22.65 -13.65
N PHE A 179 5.84 -22.37 -12.40
CA PHE A 179 5.07 -21.17 -11.97
C PHE A 179 5.96 -19.95 -11.85
N TYR A 180 7.22 -20.15 -11.48
CA TYR A 180 8.25 -19.12 -11.42
C TYR A 180 9.42 -19.50 -12.32
N VAL A 181 9.82 -18.59 -13.19
CA VAL A 181 10.92 -18.75 -14.15
C VAL A 181 11.85 -17.55 -13.98
N PRO A 182 12.87 -17.62 -13.09
CA PRO A 182 13.77 -16.51 -12.86
C PRO A 182 14.44 -16.02 -14.14
N LEU A 183 14.58 -14.70 -14.30
CA LEU A 183 15.32 -14.11 -15.42
C LEU A 183 16.81 -14.45 -15.32
N SER A 184 17.46 -14.58 -16.46
CA SER A 184 18.86 -15.06 -16.57
C SER A 184 19.90 -14.09 -16.02
N ASP A 185 19.55 -12.84 -15.82
CA ASP A 185 20.38 -11.76 -15.29
C ASP A 185 20.23 -11.56 -13.78
N ILE A 186 19.26 -12.19 -13.15
CA ILE A 186 19.10 -12.20 -11.71
C ILE A 186 20.07 -13.19 -11.07
N PRO A 187 20.85 -12.82 -10.04
CA PRO A 187 21.67 -13.74 -9.27
C PRO A 187 20.82 -14.80 -8.57
N VAL A 188 21.32 -16.02 -8.48
CA VAL A 188 20.59 -17.15 -7.85
C VAL A 188 20.28 -16.88 -6.38
N GLU A 189 21.13 -16.12 -5.69
CA GLU A 189 20.96 -15.68 -4.31
C GLU A 189 19.80 -14.72 -4.09
N ASP A 190 19.26 -14.10 -5.15
CA ASP A 190 18.16 -13.13 -5.11
C ASP A 190 16.83 -13.76 -5.58
N TYR A 191 16.81 -15.02 -6.00
CA TYR A 191 15.60 -15.68 -6.53
C TYR A 191 14.45 -15.75 -5.51
N ASP A 192 14.75 -15.91 -4.24
CA ASP A 192 13.75 -15.98 -3.16
C ASP A 192 13.13 -14.60 -2.88
N ASP A 193 13.92 -13.55 -3.00
CA ASP A 193 13.50 -12.17 -2.85
C ASP A 193 12.54 -11.79 -3.99
N GLU A 194 12.94 -12.01 -5.23
CA GLU A 194 12.14 -11.76 -6.43
C GLU A 194 10.84 -12.59 -6.45
N TYR A 195 10.94 -13.88 -6.14
CA TYR A 195 9.75 -14.74 -6.06
C TYR A 195 8.74 -14.23 -5.04
N PHE A 196 9.20 -13.85 -3.84
CA PHE A 196 8.30 -13.40 -2.79
C PHE A 196 7.67 -12.05 -3.13
N ALA A 197 8.41 -11.16 -3.78
CA ALA A 197 7.89 -9.90 -4.28
C ALA A 197 6.81 -10.10 -5.36
N LEU A 198 7.08 -10.92 -6.37
CA LEU A 198 6.11 -11.27 -7.42
C LEU A 198 4.84 -11.93 -6.84
N ALA A 199 5.02 -12.86 -5.90
CA ALA A 199 3.90 -13.51 -5.22
C ALA A 199 3.01 -12.49 -4.48
N MET A 200 3.61 -11.54 -3.77
CA MET A 200 2.90 -10.46 -3.07
C MET A 200 2.17 -9.53 -4.07
N GLU A 201 2.84 -9.10 -5.12
CA GLU A 201 2.26 -8.21 -6.12
C GLU A 201 1.07 -8.85 -6.84
N VAL A 202 1.16 -10.12 -7.21
CA VAL A 202 0.04 -10.86 -7.83
C VAL A 202 -1.11 -11.06 -6.85
N TYR A 203 -0.80 -11.41 -5.60
CA TYR A 203 -1.81 -11.60 -4.56
C TYR A 203 -2.63 -10.33 -4.31
N PHE A 204 -2.03 -9.15 -4.39
CA PHE A 204 -2.69 -7.86 -4.22
C PHE A 204 -3.04 -7.15 -5.54
N GLY A 205 -2.88 -7.81 -6.68
CA GLY A 205 -3.26 -7.27 -7.99
C GLY A 205 -2.41 -6.09 -8.45
N LEU A 206 -1.23 -5.89 -7.89
CA LEU A 206 -0.38 -4.72 -8.16
C LEU A 206 0.29 -4.79 -9.53
N TRP A 207 0.60 -6.00 -9.99
CA TRP A 207 1.29 -6.23 -11.27
C TRP A 207 0.36 -6.34 -12.48
N ALA A 208 -0.89 -6.72 -12.30
CA ALA A 208 -1.81 -7.10 -13.39
C ALA A 208 -2.18 -5.98 -14.36
N HIS A 209 -1.60 -4.79 -14.22
CA HIS A 209 -1.78 -3.66 -15.13
C HIS A 209 -0.67 -3.48 -16.16
N ASP A 210 0.37 -4.29 -16.14
CA ASP A 210 1.37 -4.22 -17.19
C ASP A 210 0.80 -4.78 -18.50
N PRO A 211 0.60 -3.95 -19.56
CA PRO A 211 -0.05 -4.37 -20.80
C PRO A 211 0.78 -5.32 -21.65
N GLY A 212 2.02 -5.60 -21.28
CA GLY A 212 2.91 -6.53 -21.96
C GLY A 212 2.82 -7.99 -21.52
N GLN A 213 2.04 -8.28 -20.50
CA GLN A 213 2.13 -9.53 -19.76
C GLN A 213 1.35 -10.72 -20.32
N ASN A 214 1.28 -11.09 -21.43
CA ASN A 214 0.71 -12.30 -22.06
C ASN A 214 0.16 -13.40 -21.10
N GLY A 215 -0.45 -13.03 -19.98
CA GLY A 215 -0.96 -13.91 -18.93
C GLY A 215 0.07 -14.30 -17.85
N TRP A 216 1.22 -13.60 -17.80
CA TRP A 216 2.26 -13.75 -16.79
C TRP A 216 2.51 -12.40 -16.11
N ALA A 217 2.94 -12.42 -14.86
CA ALA A 217 3.48 -11.27 -14.15
C ALA A 217 5.02 -11.23 -14.26
N GLY A 218 5.63 -10.11 -13.84
CA GLY A 218 7.07 -9.99 -13.77
C GLY A 218 7.79 -10.20 -15.11
N GLY A 219 7.38 -9.56 -16.18
CA GLY A 219 8.08 -9.75 -17.47
C GLY A 219 8.06 -11.18 -18.00
N GLN A 220 7.10 -12.01 -17.60
CA GLN A 220 6.93 -13.44 -17.85
C GLN A 220 7.66 -14.34 -16.84
N GLU A 221 8.00 -13.85 -15.66
CA GLU A 221 8.66 -14.65 -14.64
C GLU A 221 7.67 -15.47 -13.81
N TYR A 222 6.47 -14.95 -13.54
CA TYR A 222 5.47 -15.59 -12.71
C TYR A 222 4.17 -15.89 -13.48
N HIS A 223 3.72 -17.13 -13.42
CA HIS A 223 2.64 -17.66 -14.29
C HIS A 223 1.26 -17.07 -14.00
N PHE A 224 1.01 -16.55 -12.82
CA PHE A 224 -0.29 -16.04 -12.39
C PHE A 224 -0.34 -14.51 -12.44
N THR A 225 -1.53 -13.96 -12.72
CA THR A 225 -1.74 -12.51 -12.82
C THR A 225 -2.80 -11.99 -11.83
N ASN A 226 -3.38 -12.86 -11.02
CA ASN A 226 -4.36 -12.49 -10.01
C ASN A 226 -4.39 -13.52 -8.86
N ARG A 227 -4.95 -13.09 -7.73
CA ARG A 227 -5.05 -13.90 -6.51
C ARG A 227 -5.78 -15.22 -6.71
N GLU A 228 -6.89 -15.20 -7.44
CA GLU A 228 -7.73 -16.39 -7.64
C GLU A 228 -6.93 -17.50 -8.33
N GLN A 229 -6.21 -17.17 -9.38
CA GLN A 229 -5.34 -18.13 -10.09
C GLN A 229 -4.18 -18.59 -9.22
N MET A 230 -3.57 -17.67 -8.46
CA MET A 230 -2.45 -17.99 -7.59
C MET A 230 -2.85 -18.94 -6.45
N VAL A 231 -3.97 -18.71 -5.79
CA VAL A 231 -4.47 -19.58 -4.70
C VAL A 231 -4.73 -21.00 -5.21
N ASP A 232 -5.25 -21.15 -6.43
CA ASP A 232 -5.53 -22.44 -7.04
C ASP A 232 -4.24 -23.15 -7.54
N GLY A 233 -3.24 -22.41 -8.00
CA GLY A 233 -2.03 -22.94 -8.60
C GLY A 233 -0.82 -22.98 -7.64
N ASP A 234 -0.38 -21.81 -7.20
CA ASP A 234 0.74 -21.65 -6.25
C ASP A 234 0.22 -21.31 -4.84
N SER A 235 -0.43 -22.28 -4.23
CA SER A 235 -1.01 -22.13 -2.90
C SER A 235 0.04 -21.82 -1.81
N LEU A 236 1.29 -22.29 -1.96
CA LEU A 236 2.36 -22.03 -1.01
C LEU A 236 2.75 -20.53 -1.02
N GLY A 237 2.90 -19.94 -2.21
CA GLY A 237 3.15 -18.51 -2.35
C GLY A 237 1.99 -17.68 -1.82
N ALA A 238 0.74 -18.05 -2.13
CA ALA A 238 -0.45 -17.38 -1.61
C ALA A 238 -0.53 -17.43 -0.08
N ASP A 239 -0.20 -18.59 0.52
CA ASP A 239 -0.17 -18.77 1.98
C ASP A 239 0.92 -17.90 2.64
N LEU A 240 2.12 -17.81 2.05
CA LEU A 240 3.19 -16.92 2.55
C LEU A 240 2.71 -15.47 2.64
N VAL A 241 2.13 -14.97 1.56
CA VAL A 241 1.64 -13.59 1.49
C VAL A 241 0.53 -13.35 2.52
N ARG A 242 -0.47 -14.25 2.56
CA ARG A 242 -1.57 -14.14 3.51
C ARG A 242 -1.10 -14.19 4.97
N GLU A 243 -0.19 -15.11 5.29
CA GLU A 243 0.31 -15.31 6.65
C GLU A 243 1.27 -14.21 7.13
N PHE A 244 1.77 -13.36 6.24
CA PHE A 244 2.59 -12.22 6.61
C PHE A 244 1.85 -10.88 6.46
N PHE A 245 1.13 -10.63 5.36
CA PHE A 245 0.49 -9.34 5.07
C PHE A 245 -1.02 -9.30 5.37
N GLY A 246 -1.68 -10.46 5.42
CA GLY A 246 -3.13 -10.55 5.49
C GLY A 246 -3.78 -10.56 4.10
N GLU A 247 -5.07 -10.17 4.04
CA GLU A 247 -5.87 -10.26 2.82
C GLU A 247 -6.11 -8.91 2.12
N SER A 248 -5.76 -7.80 2.77
CA SER A 248 -6.02 -6.45 2.25
C SER A 248 -5.03 -5.44 2.83
N PHE A 249 -4.86 -4.33 2.14
CA PHE A 249 -4.11 -3.18 2.63
C PHE A 249 -5.02 -2.30 3.50
N ARG A 250 -4.54 -2.00 4.72
CA ARG A 250 -5.27 -1.24 5.74
C ARG A 250 -4.81 0.20 5.87
N TYR A 251 -3.76 0.60 5.12
CA TYR A 251 -3.35 1.99 5.11
C TYR A 251 -4.44 2.88 4.50
N ASN A 252 -4.39 4.15 4.83
CA ASN A 252 -5.29 5.14 4.25
C ASN A 252 -4.73 5.64 2.91
N ALA A 253 -5.42 5.34 1.81
CA ALA A 253 -5.12 5.90 0.50
C ALA A 253 -5.62 7.35 0.48
N GLU A 254 -4.71 8.32 0.49
CA GLU A 254 -5.05 9.74 0.51
C GLU A 254 -5.08 10.30 -0.92
N LEU A 255 -6.30 10.62 -1.40
CA LEU A 255 -6.47 11.23 -2.70
C LEU A 255 -5.99 12.69 -2.67
N PRO A 256 -5.24 13.15 -3.69
CA PRO A 256 -4.63 14.47 -3.70
C PRO A 256 -5.68 15.60 -3.73
N TYR A 257 -5.27 16.80 -3.32
CA TYR A 257 -6.11 17.99 -3.24
C TYR A 257 -6.88 18.31 -4.53
N ALA A 258 -6.27 18.05 -5.68
CA ALA A 258 -6.85 18.32 -7.00
C ALA A 258 -7.65 17.16 -7.57
N PHE A 259 -7.85 16.07 -6.82
CA PHE A 259 -8.59 14.91 -7.32
C PHE A 259 -10.05 15.25 -7.61
N GLU A 260 -10.55 14.81 -8.75
CA GLU A 260 -11.93 15.00 -9.22
C GLU A 260 -12.48 13.70 -9.78
N GLY A 261 -13.79 13.51 -9.69
CA GLY A 261 -14.50 12.36 -10.27
C GLY A 261 -14.63 11.19 -9.32
N SER A 262 -14.45 9.96 -9.83
CA SER A 262 -14.71 8.72 -9.09
C SER A 262 -13.41 7.95 -8.81
N PHE A 263 -13.26 7.48 -7.57
CA PHE A 263 -12.23 6.53 -7.19
C PHE A 263 -12.89 5.22 -6.75
N SER A 264 -12.60 4.14 -7.49
CA SER A 264 -13.21 2.83 -7.23
C SER A 264 -12.18 1.86 -6.67
N MET A 265 -12.54 1.21 -5.57
CA MET A 265 -11.85 0.04 -5.03
C MET A 265 -12.46 -1.28 -5.53
N THR A 266 -13.57 -1.22 -6.27
CA THR A 266 -14.17 -2.40 -6.92
C THR A 266 -13.43 -2.69 -8.22
N PHE A 267 -13.05 -3.95 -8.43
CA PHE A 267 -12.38 -4.34 -9.67
C PHE A 267 -13.29 -4.15 -10.89
N ASP A 268 -12.79 -3.38 -11.86
CA ASP A 268 -13.38 -3.17 -13.18
C ASP A 268 -12.28 -3.33 -14.23
N PRO A 269 -12.32 -4.36 -15.09
CA PRO A 269 -11.27 -4.61 -16.07
C PRO A 269 -11.15 -3.51 -17.15
N SER A 270 -12.09 -2.59 -17.24
CA SER A 270 -12.03 -1.43 -18.13
C SER A 270 -11.24 -0.25 -17.54
N LEU A 271 -10.99 -0.26 -16.21
CA LEU A 271 -10.30 0.79 -15.48
C LEU A 271 -8.98 0.26 -14.93
N SER A 272 -7.86 0.75 -15.48
CA SER A 272 -6.52 0.23 -15.21
C SER A 272 -6.16 0.21 -13.73
N TYR A 273 -6.54 1.24 -12.96
CA TYR A 273 -6.16 1.37 -11.55
C TYR A 273 -6.95 0.46 -10.60
N THR A 274 -8.14 -0.02 -10.97
CA THR A 274 -9.02 -0.76 -10.05
C THR A 274 -8.46 -2.09 -9.58
N ASN A 275 -7.56 -2.69 -10.35
CA ASN A 275 -6.86 -3.88 -9.91
C ASN A 275 -5.95 -3.56 -8.69
N ARG A 276 -5.16 -2.49 -8.76
CA ARG A 276 -4.30 -2.03 -7.66
C ARG A 276 -5.10 -1.59 -6.43
N SER A 277 -6.27 -1.00 -6.64
CA SER A 277 -7.15 -0.51 -5.57
C SER A 277 -8.07 -1.59 -4.99
N ARG A 278 -8.15 -2.77 -5.62
CA ARG A 278 -9.10 -3.84 -5.29
C ARG A 278 -9.02 -4.32 -3.84
N TYR A 279 -7.84 -4.26 -3.25
CA TYR A 279 -7.59 -4.76 -1.89
C TYR A 279 -7.30 -3.65 -0.86
N LEU A 280 -7.58 -2.40 -1.20
CA LEU A 280 -7.54 -1.29 -0.23
C LEU A 280 -8.75 -1.35 0.70
N GLN A 281 -8.57 -0.94 1.97
CA GLN A 281 -9.67 -0.79 2.91
C GLN A 281 -10.05 0.66 3.16
N ASN A 282 -9.08 1.59 3.19
CA ASN A 282 -9.33 2.93 3.68
C ASN A 282 -8.95 3.97 2.63
N VAL A 283 -9.82 4.98 2.49
CA VAL A 283 -9.60 6.13 1.58
C VAL A 283 -9.96 7.41 2.30
N SER A 284 -9.15 8.46 2.11
CA SER A 284 -9.50 9.83 2.48
C SER A 284 -9.37 10.75 1.27
N ILE A 285 -10.26 11.74 1.23
CA ILE A 285 -10.27 12.74 0.19
C ILE A 285 -9.68 14.03 0.76
N SER A 286 -8.64 14.57 0.10
CA SER A 286 -8.13 15.92 0.37
C SER A 286 -8.83 16.94 -0.53
N GLY A 287 -8.68 18.24 -0.22
CA GLY A 287 -9.24 19.32 -1.03
C GLY A 287 -10.72 19.61 -0.78
N GLU A 288 -11.40 20.13 -1.80
CA GLU A 288 -12.76 20.67 -1.70
C GLU A 288 -13.68 20.19 -2.84
N ASN A 289 -13.16 19.35 -3.74
CA ASN A 289 -13.92 18.89 -4.89
C ASN A 289 -14.97 17.84 -4.48
N ASP A 290 -16.04 17.77 -5.25
CA ASP A 290 -17.03 16.72 -5.14
C ASP A 290 -16.43 15.42 -5.70
N VAL A 291 -16.41 14.36 -4.90
CA VAL A 291 -15.77 13.09 -5.25
C VAL A 291 -16.70 11.92 -4.95
N GLU A 292 -16.71 10.94 -5.83
CA GLU A 292 -17.37 9.67 -5.61
C GLU A 292 -16.34 8.60 -5.18
N ILE A 293 -16.64 7.89 -4.08
CA ILE A 293 -15.88 6.73 -3.63
C ILE A 293 -16.75 5.48 -3.75
N ILE A 294 -16.23 4.49 -4.46
CA ILE A 294 -16.86 3.17 -4.57
C ILE A 294 -15.97 2.15 -3.84
N GLY A 295 -16.49 1.57 -2.77
CA GLY A 295 -15.85 0.56 -1.94
C GLY A 295 -15.72 -0.80 -2.60
N ASN A 296 -15.34 -1.79 -1.81
CA ASN A 296 -15.11 -3.17 -2.22
C ASN A 296 -15.74 -4.17 -1.22
N ASP A 297 -15.38 -5.44 -1.35
CA ASP A 297 -15.87 -6.51 -0.45
C ASP A 297 -15.00 -6.63 0.83
N PHE A 298 -14.68 -5.48 1.49
CA PHE A 298 -14.06 -5.39 2.82
C PHE A 298 -14.80 -4.34 3.65
N ASN A 299 -14.54 -4.30 4.95
CA ASN A 299 -15.00 -3.19 5.79
C ASN A 299 -14.20 -1.94 5.42
N ASN A 300 -14.79 -1.00 4.70
CA ASN A 300 -14.10 0.21 4.29
C ASN A 300 -14.23 1.32 5.34
N ILE A 301 -13.22 2.16 5.45
CA ILE A 301 -13.27 3.42 6.19
C ILE A 301 -12.99 4.55 5.20
N VAL A 302 -13.98 5.40 4.98
CA VAL A 302 -13.89 6.49 4.02
C VAL A 302 -14.08 7.84 4.72
N PHE A 303 -13.14 8.75 4.47
CA PHE A 303 -13.23 10.13 4.94
C PHE A 303 -13.38 11.06 3.74
N GLY A 304 -14.48 11.78 3.70
CA GLY A 304 -14.76 12.85 2.76
C GLY A 304 -13.90 14.10 3.00
N ASN A 305 -14.27 15.19 2.33
CA ASN A 305 -13.64 16.51 2.45
C ASN A 305 -14.67 17.62 2.76
N SER A 306 -14.54 18.81 2.20
CA SER A 306 -15.55 19.88 2.32
C SER A 306 -16.48 20.00 1.11
N GLY A 307 -16.27 19.18 0.07
CA GLY A 307 -17.15 19.06 -1.10
C GLY A 307 -18.32 18.11 -0.82
N SER A 308 -19.25 18.03 -1.76
CA SER A 308 -20.39 17.09 -1.68
C SER A 308 -19.99 15.74 -2.24
N ASN A 309 -19.72 14.80 -1.34
CA ASN A 309 -19.17 13.49 -1.71
C ASN A 309 -20.27 12.43 -1.86
N GLN A 310 -20.00 11.40 -2.63
CA GLN A 310 -20.84 10.23 -2.75
C GLN A 310 -20.09 8.98 -2.33
N PHE A 311 -20.72 8.12 -1.51
CA PHE A 311 -20.12 6.92 -0.97
C PHE A 311 -20.99 5.70 -1.28
N THR A 312 -20.39 4.68 -1.86
CA THR A 312 -21.00 3.36 -2.08
C THR A 312 -20.12 2.31 -1.39
N GLY A 313 -20.57 1.67 -0.32
CA GLY A 313 -19.77 0.73 0.46
C GLY A 313 -19.55 -0.61 -0.23
N LYS A 314 -20.58 -1.15 -0.87
CA LYS A 314 -20.68 -2.53 -1.33
C LYS A 314 -20.98 -3.47 -0.17
N ARG A 315 -20.27 -4.61 -0.08
CA ARG A 315 -20.48 -5.60 0.97
C ARG A 315 -19.79 -5.22 2.26
N TYR A 316 -20.23 -5.88 3.35
CA TYR A 316 -19.70 -5.77 4.69
C TYR A 316 -20.10 -4.48 5.40
N ASN A 317 -19.34 -4.07 6.42
CA ASN A 317 -19.76 -3.00 7.31
C ASN A 317 -18.81 -1.82 7.14
N ASP A 318 -19.31 -0.77 6.52
CA ASP A 318 -18.52 0.38 6.13
C ASP A 318 -18.71 1.54 7.11
N TYR A 319 -17.72 2.40 7.16
CA TYR A 319 -17.76 3.65 7.90
C TYR A 319 -17.49 4.82 6.95
N PHE A 320 -18.46 5.73 6.86
CA PHE A 320 -18.34 6.95 6.09
C PHE A 320 -18.40 8.16 7.01
N ASP A 321 -17.41 9.06 6.89
CA ASP A 321 -17.41 10.38 7.49
C ASP A 321 -17.33 11.41 6.37
N GLY A 322 -18.46 12.03 6.04
CA GLY A 322 -18.55 13.04 4.98
C GLY A 322 -17.78 14.30 5.28
N ARG A 323 -17.57 14.61 6.58
CA ARG A 323 -16.96 15.84 7.10
C ARG A 323 -17.79 17.07 6.80
N GLY A 324 -17.68 17.67 5.64
CA GLY A 324 -18.42 18.89 5.28
C GLY A 324 -18.90 18.84 3.84
N GLY A 325 -19.89 19.65 3.52
CA GLY A 325 -20.61 19.60 2.25
C GLY A 325 -22.03 19.08 2.44
N ILE A 326 -22.60 18.51 1.39
CA ILE A 326 -23.84 17.72 1.43
C ILE A 326 -23.49 16.36 0.86
N ASP A 327 -23.29 15.40 1.77
CA ASP A 327 -22.77 14.11 1.44
C ASP A 327 -23.87 13.07 1.31
N ARG A 328 -23.63 12.06 0.47
CA ARG A 328 -24.62 11.04 0.14
C ARG A 328 -24.05 9.63 0.24
N ALA A 329 -24.72 8.74 0.99
CA ALA A 329 -24.50 7.31 0.96
C ALA A 329 -25.45 6.64 -0.02
N ILE A 330 -24.94 5.75 -0.87
CA ILE A 330 -25.69 5.06 -1.93
C ILE A 330 -25.81 3.58 -1.57
N PHE A 331 -27.05 3.11 -1.52
CA PHE A 331 -27.44 1.73 -1.20
C PHE A 331 -28.09 1.06 -2.42
N SER A 332 -27.80 -0.22 -2.62
CA SER A 332 -28.21 -0.96 -3.81
C SER A 332 -29.65 -1.52 -3.77
N GLY A 333 -30.27 -1.55 -2.59
CA GLY A 333 -31.63 -2.05 -2.41
C GLY A 333 -32.69 -0.96 -2.27
N ASP A 334 -33.96 -1.36 -2.18
CA ASP A 334 -35.08 -0.44 -1.93
C ASP A 334 -35.10 0.00 -0.45
N TYR A 335 -35.54 1.23 -0.17
CA TYR A 335 -35.59 1.80 1.20
C TYR A 335 -36.21 0.85 2.25
N GLY A 336 -37.30 0.15 1.90
CA GLY A 336 -38.00 -0.79 2.80
C GLY A 336 -37.21 -2.06 3.13
N GLU A 337 -36.05 -2.27 2.55
CA GLU A 337 -35.19 -3.44 2.75
C GLU A 337 -34.06 -3.15 3.76
N TYR A 338 -34.05 -1.96 4.35
CA TYR A 338 -33.07 -1.54 5.36
C TYR A 338 -33.72 -1.20 6.68
N ALA A 339 -33.00 -1.48 7.77
CA ALA A 339 -33.29 -0.96 9.09
C ALA A 339 -32.35 0.22 9.40
N ILE A 340 -32.91 1.41 9.61
CA ILE A 340 -32.16 2.62 9.87
C ILE A 340 -32.32 2.98 11.34
N PHE A 341 -31.20 3.08 12.05
CA PHE A 341 -31.13 3.42 13.46
C PHE A 341 -30.49 4.79 13.61
N GLU A 342 -31.18 5.73 14.23
CA GLU A 342 -30.65 7.04 14.54
C GLU A 342 -29.95 7.01 15.91
N SER A 343 -28.81 7.70 16.02
CA SER A 343 -28.18 7.91 17.32
C SER A 343 -29.05 8.81 18.19
N ALA A 344 -29.25 8.41 19.45
CA ALA A 344 -29.99 9.23 20.44
C ALA A 344 -29.21 10.48 20.91
N ASP A 345 -27.98 10.66 20.49
CA ASP A 345 -27.12 11.78 20.85
C ASP A 345 -27.20 12.89 19.79
N TRP A 346 -27.87 14.00 20.13
CA TRP A 346 -28.06 15.17 19.26
C TRP A 346 -26.75 15.84 18.81
N ASN A 347 -25.66 15.67 19.56
CA ASN A 347 -24.36 16.24 19.25
C ASN A 347 -23.51 15.32 18.38
N ASN A 348 -23.95 14.09 18.12
CA ASN A 348 -23.18 13.09 17.41
C ASN A 348 -24.12 12.17 16.62
N TYR A 349 -24.87 12.79 15.68
CA TYR A 349 -25.78 12.06 14.81
C TYR A 349 -24.98 11.09 13.92
N LYS A 350 -25.14 9.81 14.16
CA LYS A 350 -24.51 8.73 13.41
C LYS A 350 -25.56 7.71 13.03
N PRO A 351 -26.24 7.89 11.93
CA PRO A 351 -27.14 6.85 11.42
C PRO A 351 -26.38 5.54 11.23
N PHE A 352 -27.00 4.46 11.62
CA PHE A 352 -26.53 3.10 11.39
C PHE A 352 -27.55 2.41 10.49
N VAL A 353 -27.13 2.06 9.27
CA VAL A 353 -27.99 1.50 8.24
C VAL A 353 -27.67 0.03 8.08
N VAL A 354 -28.64 -0.83 8.31
CA VAL A 354 -28.49 -2.28 8.22
C VAL A 354 -29.29 -2.81 7.06
N ASP A 355 -28.62 -3.43 6.12
CA ASP A 355 -29.27 -4.18 5.04
C ASP A 355 -29.90 -5.45 5.61
N LEU A 356 -31.20 -5.65 5.38
CA LEU A 356 -31.95 -6.84 5.84
C LEU A 356 -31.68 -8.07 4.95
N PHE A 357 -31.00 -7.90 3.85
CA PHE A 357 -30.55 -8.97 2.93
C PHE A 357 -29.07 -9.24 3.11
N SER A 358 -28.73 -10.49 3.37
CA SER A 358 -27.33 -10.90 3.50
C SER A 358 -26.54 -10.75 2.20
N ASN A 359 -25.26 -10.41 2.33
CA ASN A 359 -24.29 -10.32 1.21
C ASN A 359 -24.60 -9.23 0.16
N ARG A 360 -25.25 -8.12 0.55
CA ARG A 360 -25.47 -6.98 -0.32
C ARG A 360 -24.70 -5.75 0.19
N ASP A 361 -25.27 -4.90 1.03
CA ASP A 361 -24.64 -3.67 1.48
C ASP A 361 -24.12 -3.74 2.95
N GLY A 362 -24.54 -4.75 3.72
CA GLY A 362 -24.02 -4.93 5.08
C GLY A 362 -24.66 -4.04 6.14
N ALA A 363 -23.84 -3.51 7.05
CA ALA A 363 -24.29 -2.65 8.14
C ALA A 363 -23.34 -1.46 8.33
N ASP A 364 -23.75 -0.29 7.83
CA ASP A 364 -22.90 0.86 7.64
C ASP A 364 -23.13 1.95 8.69
N THR A 365 -22.06 2.60 9.09
CA THR A 365 -22.09 3.76 9.98
C THR A 365 -21.84 5.03 9.19
N LEU A 366 -22.75 5.98 9.30
CA LEU A 366 -22.65 7.27 8.62
C LEU A 366 -22.37 8.37 9.64
N LEU A 367 -21.40 9.23 9.37
CA LEU A 367 -21.11 10.43 10.13
C LEU A 367 -21.05 11.61 9.17
N SER A 368 -21.74 12.71 9.47
CA SER A 368 -21.78 13.88 8.58
C SER A 368 -22.15 13.49 7.13
N VAL A 369 -23.16 12.66 6.98
CA VAL A 369 -23.76 12.26 5.68
C VAL A 369 -25.23 12.63 5.75
N GLU A 370 -25.65 13.58 4.91
CA GLU A 370 -26.96 14.22 4.99
C GLU A 370 -28.01 13.46 4.18
N GLU A 371 -27.61 12.74 3.16
CA GLU A 371 -28.52 12.07 2.23
C GLU A 371 -28.22 10.58 2.11
N MET A 372 -29.29 9.79 1.99
CA MET A 372 -29.22 8.37 1.66
C MET A 372 -30.01 8.14 0.37
N ASP A 373 -29.39 7.50 -0.61
CA ASP A 373 -30.01 7.12 -1.87
C ASP A 373 -30.22 5.60 -1.94
N PHE A 374 -31.44 5.21 -2.18
CA PHE A 374 -31.83 3.81 -2.31
C PHE A 374 -32.35 3.58 -3.73
N ASN A 375 -32.42 2.34 -4.19
CA ASN A 375 -32.90 1.98 -5.54
C ASN A 375 -34.32 2.46 -5.87
N GLY A 376 -34.87 3.36 -5.19
CA GLY A 376 -36.21 3.96 -5.39
C GLY A 376 -36.23 5.47 -5.14
N GLY A 377 -35.12 6.08 -4.85
CA GLY A 377 -34.97 7.50 -4.64
C GLY A 377 -34.26 7.91 -3.34
N THR A 378 -33.86 9.17 -3.31
CA THR A 378 -33.11 9.80 -2.19
C THR A 378 -34.05 10.13 -1.02
N THR A 379 -33.60 9.93 0.22
CA THR A 379 -34.27 10.31 1.46
C THR A 379 -33.37 11.16 2.34
#